data_cb499737e4d49f0c1339714038f06133
#
_entry.id   cb499737e4d49f0c1339714038f06133
#
_cell.length_a   1.000
_cell.length_b   1.000
_cell.length_c   1.000
_cell.angle_alpha   90.00
_cell.angle_beta   90.00
_cell.angle_gamma   90.00
#
_symmetry.space_group_name_H-M   'P 1'
#
loop_
_entity.id
_entity.type
_entity.pdbx_description
1 polymer ?
#
loop_
_entity_poly.entity_id
_entity_poly.type
_entity_poly.pdbx_seq_one_letter_code
_entity_poly.pdbx_strand_id
1 'polypeptide(L)'
;MNNNVIIGTAGHIDHGKTTLIKALSGIETDTTQEEKDRGMSINLGFAYFDLPSGKRCGVVDVPGHEKFIKNMLAGVSGINLVLLLVDSREGIMPQTKEHIDILTLLGIENYIIVMTKIDLVEEEYRELVKEDIREFIAGTVLETSPIIEVDSISKKGLDNLLETIDKKTEDIEAKNIEKNARLNIDRS
;
A
#
# COMPACT_ATOMS: atom_id res chain seq x y z
N MET A 1 -4.82 -6.44 24.23
CA MET A 1 -3.53 -5.97 23.70
C MET A 1 -3.83 -5.26 22.40
N ASN A 2 -3.48 -3.97 22.26
CA ASN A 2 -3.68 -3.28 21.00
C ASN A 2 -2.69 -3.87 19.99
N ASN A 3 -3.17 -4.73 19.11
CA ASN A 3 -2.39 -5.14 17.95
C ASN A 3 -2.35 -3.97 16.97
N ASN A 4 -1.27 -3.19 17.00
CA ASN A 4 -1.08 -2.14 16.02
C ASN A 4 -0.91 -2.78 14.65
N VAL A 5 -1.80 -2.44 13.72
CA VAL A 5 -1.69 -2.88 12.32
C VAL A 5 -0.65 -2.00 11.62
N ILE A 6 0.26 -2.64 10.90
CA ILE A 6 1.26 -1.97 10.06
C ILE A 6 0.85 -2.14 8.60
N ILE A 7 0.74 -1.03 7.91
CA ILE A 7 0.37 -0.94 6.51
C ILE A 7 1.64 -0.67 5.69
N GLY A 8 1.86 -1.43 4.63
CA GLY A 8 2.91 -1.14 3.65
C GLY A 8 2.35 -0.57 2.37
N THR A 9 3.10 0.29 1.68
CA THR A 9 2.79 0.67 0.29
C THR A 9 3.52 -0.24 -0.68
N ALA A 10 2.97 -0.46 -1.87
CA ALA A 10 3.61 -1.15 -2.97
C ALA A 10 3.11 -0.58 -4.31
N GLY A 11 3.85 -0.80 -5.38
CA GLY A 11 3.48 -0.34 -6.72
C GLY A 11 4.63 0.35 -7.43
N HIS A 12 4.39 0.67 -8.70
CA HIS A 12 5.40 1.25 -9.59
C HIS A 12 5.89 2.62 -9.09
N ILE A 13 7.05 3.06 -9.61
CA ILE A 13 7.53 4.44 -9.41
C ILE A 13 6.47 5.43 -9.93
N ASP A 14 6.34 6.57 -9.31
CA ASP A 14 5.39 7.64 -9.66
C ASP A 14 3.89 7.26 -9.58
N HIS A 15 3.52 6.07 -9.13
CA HIS A 15 2.12 5.70 -8.87
C HIS A 15 1.51 6.38 -7.63
N GLY A 16 2.22 7.31 -6.99
CA GLY A 16 1.66 8.18 -5.94
C GLY A 16 1.69 7.62 -4.53
N LYS A 17 2.59 6.67 -4.20
CA LYS A 17 2.72 6.07 -2.87
C LYS A 17 2.92 7.12 -1.78
N THR A 18 3.99 7.89 -1.85
CA THR A 18 4.32 8.96 -0.90
C THR A 18 3.23 10.04 -0.85
N THR A 19 2.64 10.39 -2.01
CA THR A 19 1.55 11.38 -2.09
C THR A 19 0.30 10.88 -1.36
N LEU A 20 -0.05 9.60 -1.52
CA LEU A 20 -1.18 9.01 -0.80
C LEU A 20 -0.95 9.02 0.70
N ILE A 21 0.24 8.59 1.15
CA ILE A 21 0.57 8.57 2.58
C ILE A 21 0.52 9.98 3.16
N LYS A 22 1.05 10.97 2.47
CA LYS A 22 0.95 12.38 2.87
C LYS A 22 -0.50 12.85 2.96
N ALA A 23 -1.36 12.44 2.03
CA ALA A 23 -2.79 12.80 2.04
C ALA A 23 -3.54 12.18 3.23
N LEU A 24 -3.19 10.94 3.62
CA LEU A 24 -3.80 10.20 4.74
C LEU A 24 -3.28 10.66 6.11
N SER A 25 -1.97 10.88 6.22
CA SER A 25 -1.29 11.12 7.50
C SER A 25 -0.93 12.58 7.78
N GLY A 26 -0.82 13.41 6.74
CA GLY A 26 -0.23 14.74 6.80
C GLY A 26 1.31 14.74 6.93
N ILE A 27 1.95 13.55 6.95
CA ILE A 27 3.40 13.38 7.16
C ILE A 27 4.09 13.22 5.81
N GLU A 28 5.19 13.94 5.60
CA GLU A 28 6.09 13.78 4.45
C GLU A 28 7.08 12.65 4.73
N THR A 29 7.06 11.58 3.93
CA THR A 29 7.93 10.41 4.09
C THR A 29 9.25 10.53 3.34
N ASP A 30 9.33 11.34 2.28
CA ASP A 30 10.57 11.66 1.58
C ASP A 30 11.35 12.74 2.36
N THR A 31 12.31 12.31 3.16
CA THR A 31 13.01 13.18 4.11
C THR A 31 14.34 13.72 3.60
N THR A 32 14.99 13.02 2.66
CA THR A 32 16.28 13.42 2.14
C THR A 32 16.16 14.41 0.97
N GLN A 33 17.19 15.27 0.79
CA GLN A 33 17.23 16.19 -0.34
C GLN A 33 17.29 15.42 -1.67
N GLU A 34 18.00 14.30 -1.69
CA GLU A 34 18.13 13.45 -2.88
C GLU A 34 16.80 12.88 -3.34
N GLU A 35 15.93 12.43 -2.43
CA GLU A 35 14.57 11.96 -2.73
C GLU A 35 13.71 13.07 -3.34
N LYS A 36 13.78 14.26 -2.76
CA LYS A 36 13.05 15.45 -3.24
C LYS A 36 13.52 15.91 -4.62
N ASP A 37 14.83 15.93 -4.85
CA ASP A 37 15.42 16.36 -6.11
C ASP A 37 15.14 15.36 -7.25
N ARG A 38 15.06 14.08 -6.90
CA ARG A 38 14.76 13.00 -7.88
C ARG A 38 13.27 12.72 -8.03
N GLY A 39 12.42 13.20 -7.11
CA GLY A 39 10.99 12.92 -7.08
C GLY A 39 10.66 11.45 -6.82
N MET A 40 11.56 10.69 -6.16
CA MET A 40 11.37 9.27 -5.88
C MET A 40 11.91 8.89 -4.50
N SER A 41 11.21 8.02 -3.80
CA SER A 41 11.65 7.46 -2.52
C SER A 41 12.82 6.49 -2.72
N ILE A 42 13.86 6.64 -1.91
CA ILE A 42 15.06 5.80 -1.89
C ILE A 42 15.08 4.94 -0.63
N ASN A 43 14.73 5.55 0.50
CA ASN A 43 14.69 4.93 1.82
C ASN A 43 13.27 4.54 2.21
N LEU A 44 13.15 3.78 3.31
CA LEU A 44 11.86 3.54 3.94
C LEU A 44 11.36 4.81 4.60
N GLY A 45 10.15 5.22 4.26
CA GLY A 45 9.43 6.28 4.95
C GLY A 45 8.54 5.69 6.04
N PHE A 46 8.35 6.44 7.13
CA PHE A 46 7.48 6.03 8.22
C PHE A 46 6.46 7.12 8.52
N ALA A 47 5.22 6.71 8.61
CA ALA A 47 4.11 7.59 8.95
C ALA A 47 3.10 6.86 9.84
N TYR A 48 2.08 7.57 10.29
CA TYR A 48 0.92 6.97 10.96
C TYR A 48 -0.31 7.82 10.69
N PHE A 49 -1.47 7.19 10.75
CA PHE A 49 -2.76 7.88 10.70
C PHE A 49 -3.79 7.15 11.55
N ASP A 50 -4.84 7.87 11.90
CA ASP A 50 -5.94 7.33 12.69
C ASP A 50 -7.08 6.92 11.76
N LEU A 51 -7.64 5.73 11.99
CA LEU A 51 -8.79 5.18 11.28
C LEU A 51 -10.11 5.75 11.85
N PRO A 52 -11.22 5.64 11.11
CA PRO A 52 -12.53 6.07 11.59
C PRO A 52 -12.94 5.46 12.94
N SER A 53 -12.51 4.23 13.22
CA SER A 53 -12.71 3.56 14.52
C SER A 53 -11.88 4.15 15.67
N GLY A 54 -10.98 5.11 15.39
CA GLY A 54 -10.04 5.67 16.35
C GLY A 54 -8.79 4.82 16.58
N LYS A 55 -8.62 3.71 15.86
CA LYS A 55 -7.38 2.93 15.87
C LYS A 55 -6.27 3.66 15.12
N ARG A 56 -5.05 3.57 15.63
CA ARG A 56 -3.86 4.11 14.94
C ARG A 56 -3.14 3.02 14.16
N CYS A 57 -2.91 3.27 12.88
CA CYS A 57 -2.11 2.43 12.01
C CYS A 57 -0.73 3.04 11.77
N GLY A 58 0.32 2.22 11.89
CA GLY A 58 1.64 2.56 11.38
C GLY A 58 1.71 2.33 9.88
N VAL A 59 2.49 3.14 9.18
CA VAL A 59 2.71 3.03 7.74
C VAL A 59 4.18 2.94 7.43
N VAL A 60 4.54 2.00 6.56
CA VAL A 60 5.86 1.88 5.96
C VAL A 60 5.72 2.21 4.47
N ASP A 61 6.23 3.36 4.07
CA ASP A 61 6.30 3.77 2.67
C ASP A 61 7.54 3.16 2.03
N VAL A 62 7.34 2.26 1.07
CA VAL A 62 8.46 1.55 0.44
C VAL A 62 8.82 2.17 -0.90
N PRO A 63 10.14 2.24 -1.23
CA PRO A 63 10.57 2.72 -2.53
C PRO A 63 10.03 1.85 -3.66
N GLY A 64 9.62 2.49 -4.77
CA GLY A 64 9.04 1.81 -5.92
C GLY A 64 10.05 1.24 -6.91
N HIS A 65 11.31 1.66 -6.85
CA HIS A 65 12.32 1.31 -7.84
C HIS A 65 13.03 0.01 -7.52
N GLU A 66 13.25 -0.86 -8.51
CA GLU A 66 13.93 -2.16 -8.40
C GLU A 66 15.29 -2.11 -7.68
N LYS A 67 16.06 -1.04 -7.87
CA LYS A 67 17.35 -0.82 -7.19
C LYS A 67 17.25 -0.79 -5.67
N PHE A 68 16.07 -0.51 -5.14
CA PHE A 68 15.83 -0.36 -3.69
C PHE A 68 15.05 -1.53 -3.07
N ILE A 69 14.94 -2.66 -3.77
CA ILE A 69 14.27 -3.88 -3.27
C ILE A 69 14.83 -4.31 -1.91
N LYS A 70 16.15 -4.16 -1.67
CA LYS A 70 16.75 -4.48 -0.36
C LYS A 70 16.17 -3.62 0.77
N ASN A 71 15.92 -2.34 0.49
CA ASN A 71 15.30 -1.43 1.47
C ASN A 71 13.83 -1.83 1.69
N MET A 72 13.12 -2.18 0.62
CA MET A 72 11.76 -2.72 0.70
C MET A 72 11.72 -3.98 1.59
N LEU A 73 12.60 -4.96 1.36
CA LEU A 73 12.66 -6.20 2.15
C LEU A 73 12.88 -5.94 3.64
N ALA A 74 13.70 -4.94 3.98
CA ALA A 74 13.91 -4.56 5.39
C ALA A 74 12.65 -4.02 6.06
N GLY A 75 11.76 -3.35 5.30
CA GLY A 75 10.52 -2.76 5.80
C GLY A 75 9.34 -3.74 5.87
N VAL A 76 9.36 -4.83 5.10
CA VAL A 76 8.22 -5.76 4.99
C VAL A 76 7.97 -6.56 6.26
N SER A 77 9.01 -6.77 7.10
CA SER A 77 8.87 -7.50 8.37
C SER A 77 7.86 -6.78 9.30
N GLY A 78 6.72 -7.40 9.49
CA GLY A 78 5.66 -6.87 10.36
C GLY A 78 4.50 -6.18 9.61
N ILE A 79 4.57 -6.02 8.29
CA ILE A 79 3.43 -5.52 7.50
C ILE A 79 2.28 -6.53 7.56
N ASN A 80 1.10 -6.04 7.89
CA ASN A 80 -0.12 -6.85 8.01
C ASN A 80 -1.07 -6.65 6.81
N LEU A 81 -1.01 -5.48 6.17
CA LEU A 81 -1.84 -5.05 5.06
C LEU A 81 -1.00 -4.25 4.06
N VAL A 82 -1.17 -4.50 2.78
CA VAL A 82 -0.50 -3.74 1.72
C VAL A 82 -1.50 -2.92 0.92
N LEU A 83 -1.20 -1.65 0.75
CA LEU A 83 -1.82 -0.78 -0.25
C LEU A 83 -1.01 -0.90 -1.54
N LEU A 84 -1.59 -1.57 -2.55
CA LEU A 84 -0.97 -1.71 -3.87
C LEU A 84 -1.49 -0.60 -4.77
N LEU A 85 -0.61 0.36 -5.10
CA LEU A 85 -0.99 1.52 -5.89
C LEU A 85 -0.81 1.28 -7.39
N VAL A 86 -1.84 1.65 -8.14
CA VAL A 86 -1.89 1.57 -9.61
C VAL A 86 -2.36 2.91 -10.14
N ASP A 87 -1.53 3.58 -10.95
CA ASP A 87 -1.92 4.81 -11.65
C ASP A 87 -3.00 4.49 -12.69
N SER A 88 -4.11 5.21 -12.66
CA SER A 88 -5.25 4.99 -13.55
C SER A 88 -4.94 5.23 -15.04
N ARG A 89 -3.84 5.90 -15.36
CA ARG A 89 -3.38 6.14 -16.75
C ARG A 89 -2.51 5.00 -17.30
N GLU A 90 -1.79 4.32 -16.42
CA GLU A 90 -0.74 3.37 -16.79
C GLU A 90 -1.11 1.91 -16.50
N GLY A 91 -2.06 1.68 -15.56
CA GLY A 91 -2.44 0.32 -15.17
C GLY A 91 -1.33 -0.46 -14.47
N ILE A 92 -1.31 -1.77 -14.67
CA ILE A 92 -0.32 -2.68 -14.06
C ILE A 92 1.01 -2.58 -14.78
N MET A 93 2.02 -2.05 -14.10
CA MET A 93 3.38 -1.86 -14.59
C MET A 93 4.34 -2.97 -14.11
N PRO A 94 5.50 -3.16 -14.76
CA PRO A 94 6.44 -4.23 -14.39
C PRO A 94 6.82 -4.27 -12.91
N GLN A 95 7.15 -3.14 -12.30
CA GLN A 95 7.51 -3.07 -10.87
C GLN A 95 6.32 -3.41 -9.95
N THR A 96 5.09 -3.17 -10.40
CA THR A 96 3.89 -3.60 -9.67
C THR A 96 3.86 -5.13 -9.56
N LYS A 97 4.17 -5.83 -10.66
CA LYS A 97 4.24 -7.31 -10.70
C LYS A 97 5.35 -7.83 -9.79
N GLU A 98 6.55 -7.27 -9.90
CA GLU A 98 7.70 -7.63 -9.05
C GLU A 98 7.39 -7.46 -7.56
N HIS A 99 6.74 -6.36 -7.18
CA HIS A 99 6.35 -6.12 -5.79
C HIS A 99 5.34 -7.16 -5.30
N ILE A 100 4.34 -7.51 -6.12
CA ILE A 100 3.37 -8.56 -5.77
C ILE A 100 4.06 -9.90 -5.57
N ASP A 101 4.96 -10.29 -6.47
CA ASP A 101 5.69 -11.55 -6.38
C ASP A 101 6.52 -11.62 -5.10
N ILE A 102 7.28 -10.56 -4.79
CA ILE A 102 8.08 -10.47 -3.57
C ILE A 102 7.21 -10.54 -2.32
N LEU A 103 6.14 -9.76 -2.26
CA LEU A 103 5.25 -9.70 -1.09
C LEU A 103 4.52 -11.04 -0.87
N THR A 104 4.15 -11.72 -1.95
CA THR A 104 3.54 -13.05 -1.91
C THR A 104 4.54 -14.09 -1.37
N LEU A 105 5.79 -14.07 -1.84
CA LEU A 105 6.86 -14.93 -1.32
C LEU A 105 7.14 -14.69 0.17
N LEU A 106 6.94 -13.47 0.66
CA LEU A 106 7.09 -13.10 2.06
C LEU A 106 5.85 -13.44 2.91
N GLY A 107 4.81 -14.02 2.30
CA GLY A 107 3.61 -14.49 2.99
C GLY A 107 2.62 -13.38 3.33
N ILE A 108 2.65 -12.27 2.63
CA ILE A 108 1.61 -11.23 2.76
C ILE A 108 0.34 -11.70 2.05
N GLU A 109 -0.77 -11.71 2.77
CA GLU A 109 -2.06 -12.20 2.27
C GLU A 109 -3.14 -11.10 2.15
N ASN A 110 -2.93 -9.95 2.78
CA ASN A 110 -3.95 -8.90 2.83
C ASN A 110 -3.54 -7.70 1.97
N TYR A 111 -4.38 -7.39 0.99
CA TYR A 111 -4.16 -6.29 0.05
C TYR A 111 -5.41 -5.43 -0.11
N ILE A 112 -5.21 -4.15 -0.39
CA ILE A 112 -6.18 -3.23 -0.98
C ILE A 112 -5.50 -2.63 -2.21
N ILE A 113 -6.15 -2.70 -3.37
CA ILE A 113 -5.66 -2.08 -4.58
C ILE A 113 -6.19 -0.65 -4.61
N VAL A 114 -5.29 0.31 -4.73
CA VAL A 114 -5.62 1.73 -4.75
C VAL A 114 -5.34 2.27 -6.14
N MET A 115 -6.39 2.51 -6.92
CA MET A 115 -6.27 3.15 -8.22
C MET A 115 -6.16 4.66 -8.02
N THR A 116 -4.99 5.20 -8.35
CA THR A 116 -4.62 6.60 -8.08
C THR A 116 -4.81 7.50 -9.29
N LYS A 117 -4.77 8.83 -9.08
CA LYS A 117 -4.83 9.86 -10.13
C LYS A 117 -6.06 9.76 -11.01
N ILE A 118 -7.19 9.41 -10.42
CA ILE A 118 -8.47 9.19 -11.13
C ILE A 118 -9.04 10.46 -11.77
N ASP A 119 -8.54 11.62 -11.38
CA ASP A 119 -8.85 12.93 -11.94
C ASP A 119 -8.26 13.15 -13.34
N LEU A 120 -7.26 12.36 -13.72
CA LEU A 120 -6.52 12.50 -14.97
C LEU A 120 -7.08 11.65 -16.13
N VAL A 121 -8.12 10.86 -15.87
CA VAL A 121 -8.75 9.96 -16.86
C VAL A 121 -10.27 9.97 -16.75
N GLU A 122 -10.92 9.76 -17.88
CA GLU A 122 -12.37 9.64 -17.95
C GLU A 122 -12.87 8.35 -17.29
N GLU A 123 -14.13 8.36 -16.84
CA GLU A 123 -14.74 7.24 -16.11
C GLU A 123 -14.72 5.92 -16.90
N GLU A 124 -15.03 5.99 -18.20
CA GLU A 124 -15.01 4.82 -19.09
C GLU A 124 -13.63 4.16 -19.15
N TYR A 125 -12.57 4.96 -19.18
CA TYR A 125 -11.19 4.44 -19.19
C TYR A 125 -10.83 3.84 -17.82
N ARG A 126 -11.30 4.42 -16.72
CA ARG A 126 -11.07 3.87 -15.38
C ARG A 126 -11.69 2.47 -15.23
N GLU A 127 -12.89 2.26 -15.79
CA GLU A 127 -13.52 0.92 -15.76
C GLU A 127 -12.70 -0.10 -16.55
N LEU A 128 -12.14 0.26 -17.71
CA LEU A 128 -11.23 -0.62 -18.46
C LEU A 128 -9.99 -0.99 -17.63
N VAL A 129 -9.36 -0.01 -16.99
CA VAL A 129 -8.20 -0.27 -16.12
C VAL A 129 -8.56 -1.16 -14.93
N LYS A 130 -9.76 -1.02 -14.37
CA LYS A 130 -10.24 -1.93 -13.31
C LYS A 130 -10.43 -3.36 -13.81
N GLU A 131 -10.94 -3.53 -15.04
CA GLU A 131 -11.09 -4.84 -15.66
C GLU A 131 -9.72 -5.49 -15.87
N ASP A 132 -8.74 -4.75 -16.41
CA ASP A 132 -7.35 -5.21 -16.56
C ASP A 132 -6.72 -5.61 -15.22
N ILE A 133 -6.96 -4.82 -14.17
CA ILE A 133 -6.50 -5.15 -12.81
C ILE A 133 -7.14 -6.44 -12.33
N ARG A 134 -8.48 -6.61 -12.49
CA ARG A 134 -9.19 -7.82 -12.07
C ARG A 134 -8.70 -9.06 -12.81
N GLU A 135 -8.47 -8.94 -14.12
CA GLU A 135 -7.92 -10.04 -14.93
C GLU A 135 -6.52 -10.43 -14.43
N PHE A 136 -5.69 -9.43 -14.14
CA PHE A 136 -4.32 -9.65 -13.67
C PHE A 136 -4.26 -10.33 -12.29
N ILE A 137 -5.15 -9.98 -11.35
CA ILE A 137 -5.16 -10.56 -10.00
C ILE A 137 -5.91 -11.88 -9.91
N ALA A 138 -6.65 -12.28 -10.94
CA ALA A 138 -7.41 -13.54 -10.95
C ALA A 138 -6.48 -14.74 -10.72
N GLY A 139 -6.88 -15.65 -9.83
CA GLY A 139 -6.08 -16.81 -9.44
C GLY A 139 -4.87 -16.51 -8.56
N THR A 140 -4.68 -15.27 -8.11
CA THR A 140 -3.62 -14.86 -7.17
C THR A 140 -4.17 -14.66 -5.76
N VAL A 141 -3.28 -14.42 -4.79
CA VAL A 141 -3.66 -14.05 -3.41
C VAL A 141 -4.44 -12.73 -3.33
N LEU A 142 -4.38 -11.92 -4.40
CA LEU A 142 -5.06 -10.62 -4.50
C LEU A 142 -6.48 -10.72 -5.07
N GLU A 143 -6.93 -11.87 -5.56
CA GLU A 143 -8.19 -12.02 -6.29
C GLU A 143 -9.41 -11.39 -5.60
N THR A 144 -9.47 -11.50 -4.28
CA THR A 144 -10.55 -10.93 -3.45
C THR A 144 -10.26 -9.53 -2.92
N SER A 145 -9.18 -8.90 -3.36
CA SER A 145 -8.79 -7.57 -2.87
C SER A 145 -9.71 -6.50 -3.42
N PRO A 146 -10.21 -5.58 -2.58
CA PRO A 146 -11.00 -4.46 -3.06
C PRO A 146 -10.15 -3.51 -3.90
N ILE A 147 -10.76 -2.92 -4.93
CA ILE A 147 -10.17 -1.86 -5.76
C ILE A 147 -10.84 -0.55 -5.37
N ILE A 148 -10.07 0.40 -4.85
CA ILE A 148 -10.55 1.70 -4.39
C ILE A 148 -9.97 2.81 -5.27
N GLU A 149 -10.83 3.64 -5.80
CA GLU A 149 -10.45 4.81 -6.59
C GLU A 149 -10.12 6.00 -5.70
N VAL A 150 -8.96 6.63 -5.93
CA VAL A 150 -8.49 7.74 -5.12
C VAL A 150 -7.83 8.83 -5.97
N ASP A 151 -8.16 10.07 -5.68
CA ASP A 151 -7.30 11.21 -6.00
C ASP A 151 -6.76 11.81 -4.71
N SER A 152 -5.46 11.63 -4.50
CA SER A 152 -4.77 12.08 -3.29
C SER A 152 -4.68 13.60 -3.15
N ILE A 153 -4.80 14.34 -4.26
CA ILE A 153 -4.70 15.80 -4.28
C ILE A 153 -6.02 16.44 -3.88
N SER A 154 -7.12 16.06 -4.55
CA SER A 154 -8.46 16.54 -4.20
C SER A 154 -9.06 15.82 -3.00
N LYS A 155 -8.42 14.76 -2.52
CA LYS A 155 -8.87 13.87 -1.45
C LYS A 155 -10.12 13.04 -1.80
N LYS A 156 -10.51 12.98 -3.06
CA LYS A 156 -11.63 12.16 -3.51
C LYS A 156 -11.33 10.68 -3.27
N GLY A 157 -12.26 9.96 -2.64
CA GLY A 157 -12.15 8.53 -2.36
C GLY A 157 -11.32 8.17 -1.13
N LEU A 158 -10.66 9.13 -0.44
CA LEU A 158 -9.88 8.84 0.77
C LEU A 158 -10.75 8.31 1.91
N ASP A 159 -11.96 8.83 2.10
CA ASP A 159 -12.86 8.37 3.15
C ASP A 159 -13.23 6.90 2.93
N ASN A 160 -13.58 6.52 1.69
CA ASN A 160 -13.87 5.13 1.33
C ASN A 160 -12.64 4.22 1.51
N LEU A 161 -11.44 4.72 1.20
CA LEU A 161 -10.20 4.00 1.46
C LEU A 161 -9.99 3.77 2.95
N LEU A 162 -10.16 4.80 3.79
CA LEU A 162 -10.04 4.70 5.25
C LEU A 162 -11.04 3.70 5.86
N GLU A 163 -12.30 3.74 5.43
CA GLU A 163 -13.32 2.77 5.86
C GLU A 163 -12.97 1.33 5.43
N THR A 164 -12.41 1.16 4.23
CA THR A 164 -11.99 -0.14 3.72
C THR A 164 -10.80 -0.68 4.49
N ILE A 165 -9.82 0.19 4.81
CA ILE A 165 -8.68 -0.16 5.67
C ILE A 165 -9.19 -0.58 7.05
N ASP A 166 -10.11 0.18 7.65
CA ASP A 166 -10.65 -0.09 8.98
C ASP A 166 -11.29 -1.47 9.06
N LYS A 167 -12.17 -1.80 8.12
CA LYS A 167 -12.79 -3.14 8.01
C LYS A 167 -11.74 -4.25 7.86
N LYS A 168 -10.74 -4.06 6.98
CA LYS A 168 -9.67 -5.06 6.78
C LYS A 168 -8.82 -5.25 8.02
N THR A 169 -8.58 -4.19 8.80
CA THR A 169 -7.80 -4.29 10.05
C THR A 169 -8.55 -5.08 11.13
N GLU A 170 -9.88 -4.97 11.19
CA GLU A 170 -10.70 -5.80 12.09
C GLU A 170 -10.59 -7.29 11.76
N ASP A 171 -10.68 -7.65 10.47
CA ASP A 171 -10.53 -9.03 10.00
C ASP A 171 -9.14 -9.61 10.33
N ILE A 172 -8.08 -8.80 10.17
CA ILE A 172 -6.70 -9.19 10.46
C ILE A 172 -6.52 -9.44 11.97
N GLU A 173 -7.05 -8.56 12.81
CA GLU A 173 -6.98 -8.72 14.27
C GLU A 173 -7.73 -9.97 14.73
N ALA A 174 -8.91 -10.23 14.18
CA ALA A 174 -9.70 -11.43 14.51
C ALA A 174 -8.92 -12.73 14.19
N LYS A 175 -8.25 -12.78 13.03
CA LYS A 175 -7.42 -13.94 12.62
C LYS A 175 -6.15 -14.09 13.47
N ASN A 176 -5.55 -12.99 13.92
CA ASN A 176 -4.31 -13.03 14.72
C ASN A 176 -4.51 -13.53 16.16
N ILE A 177 -5.71 -13.42 16.72
CA ILE A 177 -6.04 -13.94 18.05
C ILE A 177 -5.91 -15.48 18.09
N GLU A 178 -6.07 -16.17 16.96
CA GLU A 178 -5.99 -17.62 16.85
C GLU A 178 -4.56 -18.14 16.57
N LYS A 179 -3.59 -17.27 16.29
CA LYS A 179 -2.20 -17.65 15.96
C LYS A 179 -1.28 -17.57 17.18
N ASN A 180 -0.29 -18.49 17.23
CA ASN A 180 0.78 -18.46 18.23
C ASN A 180 1.63 -17.19 18.06
N ALA A 181 2.10 -16.62 19.18
CA ALA A 181 3.01 -15.48 19.16
C ALA A 181 4.33 -15.85 18.47
N ARG A 182 4.77 -15.02 17.52
CA ARG A 182 6.04 -15.14 16.81
C ARG A 182 6.87 -13.89 17.03
N LEU A 183 8.07 -14.06 17.55
CA LEU A 183 9.05 -12.98 17.73
C LEU A 183 10.21 -13.22 16.77
N ASN A 184 10.45 -12.27 15.88
CA ASN A 184 11.66 -12.27 15.05
C ASN A 184 12.78 -11.60 15.83
N ILE A 185 13.87 -12.34 16.10
CA ILE A 185 15.06 -11.81 16.77
C ILE A 185 16.08 -11.46 15.70
N ASP A 186 16.39 -10.18 15.56
CA ASP A 186 17.33 -9.67 14.57
C ASP A 186 18.78 -9.74 15.07
N ARG A 187 19.00 -9.62 16.40
CA ARG A 187 20.33 -9.75 17.04
C ARG A 187 20.19 -10.36 18.41
N SER A 188 21.11 -11.23 18.77
CA SER A 188 21.38 -11.75 20.11
C SER A 188 22.62 -11.09 20.69
#